data_5fa2ca615a639c5dfb9495fb9713ffc3
#
_entry.id   5fa2ca615a639c5dfb9495fb9713ffc3
#
_cell.length_a   1.000
_cell.length_b   1.000
_cell.length_c   1.000
_cell.angle_alpha   90.00
_cell.angle_beta   90.00
_cell.angle_gamma   90.00
#
_symmetry.space_group_name_H-M   'P 1'
#
loop_
_entity.id
_entity.type
_entity.pdbx_description
1 polymer ?
#
loop_
_entity_poly.entity_id
_entity_poly.type
_entity_poly.pdbx_seq_one_letter_code
_entity_poly.pdbx_strand_id
1 'polypeptide(L)'
;MPLTEPVDAVQVEALSKRFAGVTAVDGLEFRVGPAEIFGLVGPDGAGKTTTLRMLAGVLPPDAGLARVAGCDVVREAEMLRNRISYMPQRFGLYEDLTVEENIRFYADLFGTGRAAREERAGRLLAASGMSEFRRRLAGQLSGGMKQKLGLTCALIHTPRVLLLDEPTTGVDPVSRRDFWRILYSLVDEGVTVVISTSYLDEAERCHRLALLRSGRLLLCDTPARLKGRLRGEVVVATSPRPRNVRDALARAPGVLGALLVGTAVHLNVDDAARIPELQRALAAAGVPCDSMLRVEATMEDLFVSVVGEAEGSGG
;
A
#
# COMPACT_ATOMS: atom_id res chain seq x y z
N MET A 1 -9.89 -20.69 -30.91
CA MET A 1 -10.52 -19.65 -30.14
C MET A 1 -9.46 -18.61 -29.82
N PRO A 2 -9.66 -17.30 -30.09
CA PRO A 2 -8.71 -16.30 -29.68
C PRO A 2 -8.66 -16.32 -28.14
N LEU A 3 -7.47 -16.39 -27.57
CA LEU A 3 -7.21 -16.19 -26.16
C LEU A 3 -7.69 -14.76 -25.83
N THR A 4 -8.88 -14.65 -25.25
CA THR A 4 -9.32 -13.36 -24.69
C THR A 4 -8.28 -12.97 -23.66
N GLU A 5 -7.58 -11.85 -23.89
CA GLU A 5 -6.70 -11.26 -22.89
C GLU A 5 -7.48 -11.17 -21.57
N PRO A 6 -6.85 -11.52 -20.44
CA PRO A 6 -7.54 -11.44 -19.16
C PRO A 6 -8.00 -10.00 -18.96
N VAL A 7 -9.31 -9.84 -18.80
CA VAL A 7 -9.92 -8.50 -18.60
C VAL A 7 -9.38 -7.95 -17.28
N ASP A 8 -8.74 -6.78 -17.34
CA ASP A 8 -8.22 -6.10 -16.16
C ASP A 8 -9.32 -5.94 -15.09
N ALA A 9 -8.99 -6.20 -13.84
CA ALA A 9 -9.91 -6.01 -12.72
C ALA A 9 -10.14 -4.53 -12.41
N VAL A 10 -9.13 -3.67 -12.67
CA VAL A 10 -9.21 -2.21 -12.58
C VAL A 10 -8.50 -1.59 -13.77
N GLN A 11 -9.14 -0.63 -14.42
CA GLN A 11 -8.59 0.20 -15.51
C GLN A 11 -8.78 1.66 -15.16
N VAL A 12 -7.71 2.43 -15.25
CA VAL A 12 -7.69 3.87 -14.95
C VAL A 12 -7.02 4.58 -16.11
N GLU A 13 -7.70 5.58 -16.71
CA GLU A 13 -7.25 6.32 -17.90
C GLU A 13 -7.42 7.81 -17.66
N ALA A 14 -6.30 8.54 -17.60
CA ALA A 14 -6.22 10.00 -17.41
C ALA A 14 -7.09 10.52 -16.24
N LEU A 15 -7.24 9.75 -15.17
CA LEU A 15 -8.15 10.03 -14.05
C LEU A 15 -7.68 11.26 -13.28
N SER A 16 -8.57 12.24 -13.08
CA SER A 16 -8.24 13.50 -12.41
C SER A 16 -9.32 13.93 -11.43
N LYS A 17 -8.89 14.61 -10.34
CA LYS A 17 -9.77 15.20 -9.33
C LYS A 17 -9.19 16.46 -8.73
N ARG A 18 -10.02 17.52 -8.61
CA ARG A 18 -9.68 18.79 -7.99
C ARG A 18 -10.63 19.11 -6.85
N PHE A 19 -10.12 19.78 -5.83
CA PHE A 19 -10.89 20.30 -4.69
C PHE A 19 -10.44 21.74 -4.39
N ALA A 20 -11.38 22.69 -4.44
CA ALA A 20 -11.12 24.09 -4.06
C ALA A 20 -9.79 24.65 -4.60
N GLY A 21 -9.46 24.37 -5.85
CA GLY A 21 -8.23 24.84 -6.51
C GLY A 21 -7.01 23.92 -6.35
N VAL A 22 -7.08 22.89 -5.49
CA VAL A 22 -6.01 21.90 -5.32
C VAL A 22 -6.26 20.68 -6.23
N THR A 23 -5.30 20.33 -7.06
CA THR A 23 -5.36 19.09 -7.84
C THR A 23 -4.91 17.93 -6.95
N ALA A 24 -5.88 17.12 -6.51
CA ALA A 24 -5.61 15.96 -5.65
C ALA A 24 -5.18 14.73 -6.44
N VAL A 25 -5.65 14.61 -7.68
CA VAL A 25 -5.27 13.54 -8.63
C VAL A 25 -5.17 14.19 -10.01
N ASP A 26 -4.08 13.91 -10.73
CA ASP A 26 -3.72 14.56 -11.98
C ASP A 26 -3.31 13.53 -13.04
N GLY A 27 -4.27 13.15 -13.90
CA GLY A 27 -4.02 12.31 -15.07
C GLY A 27 -3.50 10.91 -14.73
N LEU A 28 -3.97 10.25 -13.67
CA LEU A 28 -3.52 8.90 -13.34
C LEU A 28 -3.89 7.90 -14.42
N GLU A 29 -2.94 7.04 -14.77
CA GLU A 29 -3.11 5.95 -15.72
C GLU A 29 -2.44 4.68 -15.18
N PHE A 30 -3.22 3.62 -14.93
CA PHE A 30 -2.71 2.31 -14.53
C PHE A 30 -3.78 1.22 -14.72
N ARG A 31 -3.33 -0.03 -14.69
CA ARG A 31 -4.18 -1.21 -14.79
C ARG A 31 -3.83 -2.21 -13.70
N VAL A 32 -4.85 -2.91 -13.20
CA VAL A 32 -4.71 -3.97 -12.19
C VAL A 32 -5.26 -5.25 -12.78
N GLY A 33 -4.45 -6.30 -12.78
CA GLY A 33 -4.84 -7.63 -13.22
C GLY A 33 -5.81 -8.32 -12.26
N PRO A 34 -6.43 -9.42 -12.68
CA PRO A 34 -7.21 -10.25 -11.78
C PRO A 34 -6.32 -10.97 -10.77
N ALA A 35 -6.83 -11.20 -9.57
CA ALA A 35 -6.18 -11.95 -8.51
C ALA A 35 -4.74 -11.46 -8.20
N GLU A 36 -4.55 -10.12 -8.08
CA GLU A 36 -3.30 -9.55 -7.60
C GLU A 36 -3.54 -8.57 -6.44
N ILE A 37 -2.52 -8.36 -5.62
CA ILE A 37 -2.46 -7.26 -4.66
C ILE A 37 -1.72 -6.11 -5.34
N PHE A 38 -2.44 -5.02 -5.59
CA PHE A 38 -1.90 -3.81 -6.20
C PHE A 38 -1.81 -2.68 -5.18
N GLY A 39 -0.62 -2.11 -4.98
CA GLY A 39 -0.36 -1.04 -4.03
C GLY A 39 -0.52 0.34 -4.66
N LEU A 40 -1.29 1.23 -4.04
CA LEU A 40 -1.21 2.68 -4.26
C LEU A 40 -0.31 3.25 -3.15
N VAL A 41 0.96 3.51 -3.46
CA VAL A 41 2.00 3.83 -2.48
C VAL A 41 2.43 5.28 -2.59
N GLY A 42 2.62 5.94 -1.47
CA GLY A 42 3.09 7.33 -1.46
C GLY A 42 2.82 8.04 -0.13
N PRO A 43 3.38 9.23 0.08
CA PRO A 43 3.20 10.00 1.31
C PRO A 43 1.77 10.48 1.49
N ASP A 44 1.52 11.11 2.64
CA ASP A 44 0.25 11.79 2.88
C ASP A 44 0.04 12.90 1.85
N GLY A 45 -1.20 13.04 1.37
CA GLY A 45 -1.52 13.98 0.29
C GLY A 45 -1.13 13.54 -1.13
N ALA A 46 -0.57 12.33 -1.32
CA ALA A 46 -0.23 11.82 -2.66
C ALA A 46 -1.43 11.51 -3.57
N GLY A 47 -2.66 11.57 -3.06
CA GLY A 47 -3.88 11.30 -3.83
C GLY A 47 -4.44 9.88 -3.66
N LYS A 48 -3.85 9.04 -2.81
CA LYS A 48 -4.22 7.62 -2.61
C LYS A 48 -5.70 7.43 -2.26
N THR A 49 -6.15 8.05 -1.15
CA THR A 49 -7.56 8.00 -0.69
C THR A 49 -8.52 8.55 -1.73
N THR A 50 -8.16 9.65 -2.40
CA THR A 50 -8.99 10.25 -3.45
C THR A 50 -9.16 9.28 -4.61
N THR A 51 -8.09 8.63 -5.03
CA THR A 51 -8.12 7.59 -6.08
C THR A 51 -9.01 6.42 -5.67
N LEU A 52 -8.84 5.86 -4.47
CA LEU A 52 -9.68 4.76 -3.98
C LEU A 52 -11.16 5.13 -3.90
N ARG A 53 -11.49 6.35 -3.47
CA ARG A 53 -12.88 6.83 -3.43
C ARG A 53 -13.49 6.97 -4.83
N MET A 54 -12.72 7.37 -5.83
CA MET A 54 -13.16 7.38 -7.22
C MET A 54 -13.37 5.96 -7.74
N LEU A 55 -12.45 5.04 -7.49
CA LEU A 55 -12.59 3.63 -7.87
C LEU A 55 -13.79 2.94 -7.20
N ALA A 56 -14.10 3.33 -5.97
CA ALA A 56 -15.27 2.84 -5.24
C ALA A 56 -16.62 3.44 -5.71
N GLY A 57 -16.60 4.40 -6.65
CA GLY A 57 -17.81 5.11 -7.08
C GLY A 57 -18.42 6.01 -6.01
N VAL A 58 -17.67 6.33 -4.93
CA VAL A 58 -18.10 7.22 -3.84
C VAL A 58 -17.86 8.68 -4.22
N LEU A 59 -16.85 8.94 -5.04
CA LEU A 59 -16.44 10.26 -5.49
C LEU A 59 -16.36 10.28 -7.02
N PRO A 60 -17.14 11.10 -7.74
CA PRO A 60 -17.01 11.19 -9.18
C PRO A 60 -15.70 11.89 -9.55
N PRO A 61 -14.96 11.40 -10.57
CA PRO A 61 -13.83 12.10 -11.14
C PRO A 61 -14.28 13.37 -11.88
N ASP A 62 -13.36 14.33 -12.03
CA ASP A 62 -13.61 15.55 -12.84
C ASP A 62 -13.19 15.33 -14.30
N ALA A 63 -12.25 14.41 -14.57
CA ALA A 63 -11.85 14.01 -15.91
C ALA A 63 -11.28 12.58 -15.90
N GLY A 64 -11.18 11.98 -17.07
CA GLY A 64 -10.72 10.62 -17.28
C GLY A 64 -11.80 9.57 -17.05
N LEU A 65 -11.38 8.31 -17.07
CA LEU A 65 -12.24 7.14 -16.94
C LEU A 65 -11.67 6.17 -15.92
N ALA A 66 -12.54 5.50 -15.18
CA ALA A 66 -12.19 4.35 -14.38
C ALA A 66 -13.21 3.23 -14.53
N ARG A 67 -12.72 1.99 -14.67
CA ARG A 67 -13.53 0.79 -14.65
C ARG A 67 -13.04 -0.15 -13.57
N VAL A 68 -13.94 -0.70 -12.77
CA VAL A 68 -13.62 -1.63 -11.69
C VAL A 68 -14.58 -2.82 -11.78
N ALA A 69 -14.05 -4.03 -11.73
CA ALA A 69 -14.82 -5.27 -11.89
C ALA A 69 -15.71 -5.27 -13.16
N GLY A 70 -15.22 -4.63 -14.25
CA GLY A 70 -15.92 -4.49 -15.51
C GLY A 70 -17.00 -3.40 -15.56
N CYS A 71 -17.21 -2.63 -14.44
CA CYS A 71 -18.20 -1.55 -14.36
C CYS A 71 -17.52 -0.17 -14.49
N ASP A 72 -18.15 0.75 -15.22
CA ASP A 72 -17.80 2.17 -15.19
C ASP A 72 -18.19 2.75 -13.81
N VAL A 73 -17.25 3.38 -13.12
CA VAL A 73 -17.43 3.84 -11.74
C VAL A 73 -18.49 4.94 -11.58
N VAL A 74 -18.82 5.65 -12.65
CA VAL A 74 -19.82 6.73 -12.66
C VAL A 74 -21.16 6.24 -13.18
N ARG A 75 -21.14 5.61 -14.35
CA ARG A 75 -22.37 5.25 -15.09
C ARG A 75 -23.04 3.99 -14.53
N GLU A 76 -22.27 3.08 -13.94
CA GLU A 76 -22.72 1.78 -13.47
C GLU A 76 -22.50 1.60 -11.95
N ALA A 77 -22.56 2.71 -11.18
CA ALA A 77 -22.24 2.74 -9.75
C ALA A 77 -23.09 1.77 -8.89
N GLU A 78 -24.35 1.51 -9.28
CA GLU A 78 -25.21 0.56 -8.58
C GLU A 78 -24.73 -0.89 -8.77
N MET A 79 -24.39 -1.26 -10.00
CA MET A 79 -23.82 -2.58 -10.32
C MET A 79 -22.45 -2.77 -9.68
N LEU A 80 -21.64 -1.71 -9.67
CA LEU A 80 -20.32 -1.68 -9.06
C LEU A 80 -20.38 -2.05 -7.58
N ARG A 81 -21.31 -1.46 -6.80
CA ARG A 81 -21.44 -1.69 -5.35
C ARG A 81 -21.60 -3.17 -4.98
N ASN A 82 -22.24 -3.97 -5.83
CA ASN A 82 -22.43 -5.40 -5.61
C ASN A 82 -21.19 -6.25 -5.96
N ARG A 83 -20.21 -5.67 -6.66
CA ARG A 83 -19.01 -6.37 -7.16
C ARG A 83 -17.75 -6.02 -6.39
N ILE A 84 -17.77 -4.94 -5.64
CA ILE A 84 -16.61 -4.45 -4.89
C ILE A 84 -16.91 -4.33 -3.41
N SER A 85 -15.84 -4.22 -2.62
CA SER A 85 -15.93 -3.69 -1.27
C SER A 85 -14.91 -2.58 -1.09
N TYR A 86 -15.29 -1.54 -0.36
CA TYR A 86 -14.40 -0.44 0.01
C TYR A 86 -14.30 -0.35 1.53
N MET A 87 -13.10 -0.51 2.04
CA MET A 87 -12.77 -0.33 3.44
C MET A 87 -12.01 1.00 3.60
N PRO A 88 -12.66 2.08 4.05
CA PRO A 88 -12.02 3.36 4.31
C PRO A 88 -11.07 3.26 5.51
N GLN A 89 -10.15 4.20 5.65
CA GLN A 89 -9.18 4.27 6.74
C GLN A 89 -9.83 4.16 8.14
N ARG A 90 -11.04 4.73 8.29
CA ARG A 90 -11.90 4.51 9.46
C ARG A 90 -13.13 3.74 9.03
N PHE A 91 -13.10 2.43 9.21
CA PHE A 91 -14.24 1.57 8.90
C PHE A 91 -15.35 1.78 9.93
N GLY A 92 -16.58 1.89 9.46
CA GLY A 92 -17.75 2.20 10.27
C GLY A 92 -18.26 1.01 11.09
N LEU A 93 -17.45 0.48 12.00
CA LEU A 93 -17.94 -0.52 12.96
C LEU A 93 -18.88 0.12 13.99
N TYR A 94 -19.95 -0.58 14.29
CA TYR A 94 -20.86 -0.22 15.39
C TYR A 94 -20.27 -0.74 16.70
N GLU A 95 -19.75 0.16 17.52
CA GLU A 95 -19.00 -0.20 18.73
C GLU A 95 -19.89 -0.87 19.81
N ASP A 96 -21.16 -0.53 19.83
CA ASP A 96 -22.18 -1.10 20.73
C ASP A 96 -22.74 -2.45 20.27
N LEU A 97 -22.36 -2.90 19.06
CA LEU A 97 -22.70 -4.21 18.56
C LEU A 97 -21.55 -5.19 18.78
N THR A 98 -21.87 -6.46 18.96
CA THR A 98 -20.90 -7.55 18.99
C THR A 98 -20.24 -7.75 17.62
N VAL A 99 -19.16 -8.51 17.58
CA VAL A 99 -18.51 -8.95 16.33
C VAL A 99 -19.53 -9.60 15.39
N GLU A 100 -20.34 -10.52 15.89
CA GLU A 100 -21.34 -11.25 15.11
C GLU A 100 -22.46 -10.35 14.60
N GLU A 101 -22.92 -9.40 15.40
CA GLU A 101 -23.95 -8.43 15.02
C GLU A 101 -23.44 -7.45 13.96
N ASN A 102 -22.18 -6.98 14.06
CA ASN A 102 -21.56 -6.20 13.00
C ASN A 102 -21.53 -6.98 11.67
N ILE A 103 -21.05 -8.22 11.68
CA ILE A 103 -21.00 -9.06 10.48
C ILE A 103 -22.42 -9.27 9.91
N ARG A 104 -23.42 -9.51 10.76
CA ARG A 104 -24.81 -9.65 10.33
C ARG A 104 -25.33 -8.39 9.67
N PHE A 105 -25.07 -7.22 10.26
CA PHE A 105 -25.49 -5.94 9.72
C PHE A 105 -24.97 -5.74 8.28
N TYR A 106 -23.66 -5.95 8.06
CA TYR A 106 -23.08 -5.81 6.73
C TYR A 106 -23.57 -6.90 5.76
N ALA A 107 -23.78 -8.12 6.22
CA ALA A 107 -24.35 -9.19 5.40
C ALA A 107 -25.77 -8.86 4.93
N ASP A 108 -26.59 -8.33 5.83
CA ASP A 108 -27.99 -7.95 5.53
C ASP A 108 -28.03 -6.75 4.56
N LEU A 109 -27.08 -5.80 4.67
CA LEU A 109 -26.94 -4.65 3.76
C LEU A 109 -26.69 -5.09 2.29
N PHE A 110 -25.95 -6.19 2.10
CA PHE A 110 -25.65 -6.77 0.78
C PHE A 110 -26.58 -7.92 0.40
N GLY A 111 -27.66 -8.17 1.16
CA GLY A 111 -28.61 -9.24 0.87
C GLY A 111 -28.02 -10.66 0.96
N THR A 112 -26.95 -10.84 1.74
CA THR A 112 -26.32 -12.16 1.92
C THR A 112 -27.21 -13.05 2.80
N GLY A 113 -27.71 -14.14 2.24
CA GLY A 113 -28.60 -15.06 2.94
C GLY A 113 -27.95 -15.72 4.17
N ARG A 114 -28.78 -16.11 5.16
CA ARG A 114 -28.32 -16.60 6.48
C ARG A 114 -27.29 -17.74 6.37
N ALA A 115 -27.55 -18.76 5.56
CA ALA A 115 -26.64 -19.91 5.43
C ALA A 115 -25.26 -19.51 4.91
N ALA A 116 -25.22 -18.72 3.82
CA ALA A 116 -23.98 -18.21 3.25
C ALA A 116 -23.23 -17.27 4.21
N ARG A 117 -23.96 -16.44 4.98
CA ARG A 117 -23.39 -15.59 6.00
C ARG A 117 -22.69 -16.40 7.10
N GLU A 118 -23.38 -17.41 7.68
CA GLU A 118 -22.83 -18.23 8.75
C GLU A 118 -21.57 -18.98 8.31
N GLU A 119 -21.60 -19.58 7.12
CA GLU A 119 -20.44 -20.27 6.53
C GLU A 119 -19.25 -19.32 6.34
N ARG A 120 -19.49 -18.18 5.68
CA ARG A 120 -18.44 -17.19 5.37
C ARG A 120 -17.89 -16.53 6.63
N ALA A 121 -18.77 -16.11 7.56
CA ALA A 121 -18.35 -15.55 8.83
C ALA A 121 -17.50 -16.55 9.63
N GLY A 122 -17.90 -17.84 9.66
CA GLY A 122 -17.12 -18.91 10.29
C GLY A 122 -15.70 -19.00 9.72
N ARG A 123 -15.58 -19.07 8.40
CA ARG A 123 -14.29 -19.16 7.71
C ARG A 123 -13.42 -17.91 7.93
N LEU A 124 -13.98 -16.71 7.74
CA LEU A 124 -13.26 -15.45 7.87
C LEU A 124 -12.80 -15.19 9.32
N LEU A 125 -13.65 -15.48 10.31
CA LEU A 125 -13.27 -15.36 11.72
C LEU A 125 -12.21 -16.36 12.13
N ALA A 126 -12.25 -17.59 11.61
CA ALA A 126 -11.20 -18.58 11.85
C ALA A 126 -9.86 -18.13 11.24
N ALA A 127 -9.85 -17.68 9.97
CA ALA A 127 -8.66 -17.18 9.29
C ALA A 127 -8.04 -15.95 9.98
N SER A 128 -8.87 -15.09 10.59
CA SER A 128 -8.42 -13.89 11.30
C SER A 128 -8.08 -14.12 12.79
N GLY A 129 -8.29 -15.34 13.32
CA GLY A 129 -8.12 -15.65 14.75
C GLY A 129 -9.18 -14.97 15.64
N MET A 130 -10.36 -14.66 15.09
CA MET A 130 -11.41 -13.91 15.77
C MET A 130 -12.59 -14.80 16.25
N SER A 131 -12.52 -16.12 16.09
CA SER A 131 -13.63 -17.04 16.38
C SER A 131 -14.13 -16.98 17.83
N GLU A 132 -13.23 -16.82 18.80
CA GLU A 132 -13.58 -16.75 20.22
C GLU A 132 -14.23 -15.42 20.62
N PHE A 133 -14.10 -14.38 19.77
CA PHE A 133 -14.54 -13.02 20.06
C PHE A 133 -15.93 -12.70 19.49
N ARG A 134 -16.65 -13.66 18.90
CA ARG A 134 -17.94 -13.43 18.24
C ARG A 134 -18.95 -12.63 19.07
N ARG A 135 -18.98 -12.88 20.39
CA ARG A 135 -19.93 -12.24 21.33
C ARG A 135 -19.35 -10.99 22.00
N ARG A 136 -18.09 -10.62 21.72
CA ARG A 136 -17.47 -9.41 22.27
C ARG A 136 -17.97 -8.20 21.53
N LEU A 137 -18.23 -7.10 22.26
CA LEU A 137 -18.56 -5.80 21.66
C LEU A 137 -17.39 -5.28 20.84
N ALA A 138 -17.67 -4.70 19.67
CA ALA A 138 -16.63 -4.15 18.80
C ALA A 138 -15.85 -3.02 19.46
N GLY A 139 -16.49 -2.25 20.34
CA GLY A 139 -15.82 -1.21 21.14
C GLY A 139 -14.72 -1.73 22.07
N GLN A 140 -14.80 -3.01 22.49
CA GLN A 140 -13.84 -3.67 23.38
C GLN A 140 -12.67 -4.36 22.66
N LEU A 141 -12.62 -4.28 21.33
CA LEU A 141 -11.57 -4.86 20.51
C LEU A 141 -10.34 -3.93 20.45
N SER A 142 -9.16 -4.54 20.34
CA SER A 142 -7.93 -3.77 20.00
C SER A 142 -8.02 -3.18 18.59
N GLY A 143 -7.17 -2.19 18.27
CA GLY A 143 -7.11 -1.60 16.93
C GLY A 143 -6.94 -2.65 15.83
N GLY A 144 -5.98 -3.57 15.99
CA GLY A 144 -5.76 -4.66 15.02
C GLY A 144 -6.96 -5.62 14.91
N MET A 145 -7.67 -5.90 16.02
CA MET A 145 -8.89 -6.71 15.98
C MET A 145 -10.05 -5.96 15.29
N LYS A 146 -10.17 -4.65 15.49
CA LYS A 146 -11.15 -3.83 14.76
C LYS A 146 -10.89 -3.85 13.27
N GLN A 147 -9.63 -3.77 12.82
CA GLN A 147 -9.27 -3.88 11.41
C GLN A 147 -9.60 -5.29 10.83
N LYS A 148 -9.30 -6.35 11.56
CA LYS A 148 -9.67 -7.73 11.17
C LYS A 148 -11.19 -7.90 11.07
N LEU A 149 -11.96 -7.31 11.99
CA LEU A 149 -13.43 -7.31 11.93
C LEU A 149 -13.94 -6.50 10.73
N GLY A 150 -13.37 -5.30 10.49
CA GLY A 150 -13.70 -4.47 9.33
C GLY A 150 -13.49 -5.23 8.01
N LEU A 151 -12.34 -5.91 7.88
CA LEU A 151 -12.05 -6.75 6.72
C LEU A 151 -13.05 -7.90 6.60
N THR A 152 -13.41 -8.57 7.70
CA THR A 152 -14.42 -9.63 7.70
C THR A 152 -15.78 -9.11 7.22
N CYS A 153 -16.24 -7.95 7.71
CA CYS A 153 -17.45 -7.30 7.25
C CYS A 153 -17.39 -6.92 5.76
N ALA A 154 -16.26 -6.40 5.30
CA ALA A 154 -16.06 -6.04 3.90
C ALA A 154 -16.08 -7.24 2.94
N LEU A 155 -15.74 -8.43 3.41
CA LEU A 155 -15.67 -9.65 2.62
C LEU A 155 -16.94 -10.51 2.66
N ILE A 156 -17.93 -10.17 3.50
CA ILE A 156 -19.08 -11.05 3.77
C ILE A 156 -19.93 -11.33 2.52
N HIS A 157 -19.93 -10.41 1.54
CA HIS A 157 -20.68 -10.55 0.28
C HIS A 157 -19.84 -11.05 -0.89
N THR A 158 -18.56 -11.46 -0.66
CA THR A 158 -17.60 -11.99 -1.67
C THR A 158 -17.37 -11.04 -2.86
N PRO A 159 -16.76 -9.89 -2.63
CA PRO A 159 -16.45 -8.93 -3.71
C PRO A 159 -15.44 -9.52 -4.71
N ARG A 160 -15.50 -9.08 -5.97
CA ARG A 160 -14.46 -9.37 -6.98
C ARG A 160 -13.22 -8.51 -6.78
N VAL A 161 -13.42 -7.26 -6.33
CA VAL A 161 -12.34 -6.30 -6.06
C VAL A 161 -12.54 -5.72 -4.66
N LEU A 162 -11.49 -5.78 -3.86
CA LEU A 162 -11.42 -5.23 -2.51
C LEU A 162 -10.51 -3.98 -2.54
N LEU A 163 -11.07 -2.84 -2.16
CA LEU A 163 -10.38 -1.56 -2.07
C LEU A 163 -10.11 -1.24 -0.60
N LEU A 164 -8.86 -1.09 -0.20
CA LEU A 164 -8.43 -0.88 1.18
C LEU A 164 -7.66 0.44 1.32
N ASP A 165 -8.17 1.34 2.14
CA ASP A 165 -7.55 2.65 2.37
C ASP A 165 -6.78 2.68 3.69
N GLU A 166 -5.46 2.54 3.60
CA GLU A 166 -4.51 2.52 4.72
C GLU A 166 -4.94 1.58 5.88
N PRO A 167 -5.29 0.31 5.60
CA PRO A 167 -5.99 -0.55 6.56
C PRO A 167 -5.13 -0.97 7.76
N THR A 168 -3.82 -0.75 7.70
CA THR A 168 -2.86 -1.18 8.75
C THR A 168 -2.29 -0.01 9.54
N THR A 169 -2.76 1.22 9.28
CA THR A 169 -2.31 2.40 10.01
C THR A 169 -2.68 2.30 11.49
N GLY A 170 -1.67 2.42 12.36
CA GLY A 170 -1.84 2.29 13.81
C GLY A 170 -2.04 0.86 14.31
N VAL A 171 -1.81 -0.15 13.46
CA VAL A 171 -1.86 -1.58 13.83
C VAL A 171 -0.48 -2.07 14.23
N ASP A 172 -0.42 -2.87 15.29
CA ASP A 172 0.82 -3.48 15.75
C ASP A 172 1.42 -4.45 14.71
N PRO A 173 2.77 -4.72 14.75
CA PRO A 173 3.43 -5.51 13.72
C PRO A 173 2.92 -6.96 13.59
N VAL A 174 2.43 -7.56 14.68
CA VAL A 174 1.90 -8.93 14.66
C VAL A 174 0.55 -8.95 13.95
N SER A 175 -0.37 -8.08 14.36
CA SER A 175 -1.68 -7.93 13.72
C SER A 175 -1.56 -7.53 12.25
N ARG A 176 -0.57 -6.68 11.89
CA ARG A 176 -0.28 -6.30 10.50
C ARG A 176 0.13 -7.52 9.67
N ARG A 177 1.03 -8.36 10.17
CA ARG A 177 1.45 -9.59 9.49
C ARG A 177 0.28 -10.55 9.27
N ASP A 178 -0.59 -10.73 10.27
CA ASP A 178 -1.78 -11.55 10.13
C ASP A 178 -2.76 -10.99 9.09
N PHE A 179 -2.94 -9.67 9.06
CA PHE A 179 -3.77 -8.99 8.06
C PHE A 179 -3.27 -9.28 6.64
N TRP A 180 -1.97 -9.17 6.39
CA TRP A 180 -1.37 -9.50 5.09
C TRP A 180 -1.55 -10.97 4.70
N ARG A 181 -1.49 -11.92 5.65
CA ARG A 181 -1.77 -13.33 5.37
C ARG A 181 -3.20 -13.54 4.86
N ILE A 182 -4.17 -12.82 5.43
CA ILE A 182 -5.56 -12.87 4.95
C ILE A 182 -5.63 -12.32 3.53
N LEU A 183 -4.95 -11.21 3.19
CA LEU A 183 -4.94 -10.67 1.84
C LEU A 183 -4.40 -11.66 0.81
N TYR A 184 -3.31 -12.36 1.13
CA TYR A 184 -2.76 -13.40 0.23
C TYR A 184 -3.77 -14.54 0.02
N SER A 185 -4.42 -15.04 1.06
CA SER A 185 -5.42 -16.10 0.90
C SER A 185 -6.62 -15.67 0.05
N LEU A 186 -7.00 -14.38 0.09
CA LEU A 186 -8.07 -13.85 -0.77
C LEU A 186 -7.67 -13.81 -2.24
N VAL A 187 -6.42 -13.47 -2.53
CA VAL A 187 -5.89 -13.49 -3.90
C VAL A 187 -5.84 -14.92 -4.43
N ASP A 188 -5.44 -15.89 -3.61
CA ASP A 188 -5.49 -17.32 -3.98
C ASP A 188 -6.94 -17.79 -4.26
N GLU A 189 -7.95 -17.17 -3.63
CA GLU A 189 -9.37 -17.38 -3.90
C GLU A 189 -9.90 -16.58 -5.12
N GLY A 190 -9.03 -15.81 -5.81
CA GLY A 190 -9.37 -15.05 -7.01
C GLY A 190 -9.84 -13.61 -6.77
N VAL A 191 -9.78 -13.10 -5.55
CA VAL A 191 -10.13 -11.70 -5.24
C VAL A 191 -8.96 -10.79 -5.64
N THR A 192 -9.25 -9.70 -6.35
CA THR A 192 -8.27 -8.64 -6.60
C THR A 192 -8.27 -7.63 -5.46
N VAL A 193 -7.10 -7.23 -4.99
CA VAL A 193 -6.95 -6.28 -3.89
C VAL A 193 -6.23 -5.03 -4.36
N VAL A 194 -6.81 -3.85 -4.14
CA VAL A 194 -6.12 -2.56 -4.29
C VAL A 194 -5.98 -1.95 -2.90
N ILE A 195 -4.76 -1.77 -2.45
CA ILE A 195 -4.44 -1.27 -1.11
C ILE A 195 -3.68 0.05 -1.19
N SER A 196 -4.11 1.07 -0.46
CA SER A 196 -3.28 2.25 -0.26
C SER A 196 -2.42 2.10 0.99
N THR A 197 -1.19 2.58 0.92
CA THR A 197 -0.29 2.64 2.08
C THR A 197 0.75 3.75 1.93
N SER A 198 1.12 4.34 3.06
CA SER A 198 2.30 5.21 3.18
C SER A 198 3.54 4.44 3.65
N TYR A 199 3.39 3.16 4.03
CA TYR A 199 4.47 2.31 4.49
C TYR A 199 5.16 1.61 3.34
N LEU A 200 6.44 1.90 3.12
CA LEU A 200 7.22 1.34 2.00
C LEU A 200 7.58 -0.13 2.20
N ASP A 201 7.63 -0.61 3.45
CA ASP A 201 7.77 -2.04 3.76
C ASP A 201 6.53 -2.86 3.34
N GLU A 202 5.35 -2.23 3.29
CA GLU A 202 4.14 -2.85 2.75
C GLU A 202 4.11 -2.85 1.22
N ALA A 203 4.74 -1.85 0.59
CA ALA A 203 4.89 -1.80 -0.86
C ALA A 203 5.61 -3.05 -1.40
N GLU A 204 6.60 -3.57 -0.66
CA GLU A 204 7.33 -4.79 -1.02
C GLU A 204 6.49 -6.07 -0.97
N ARG A 205 5.35 -6.03 -0.29
CA ARG A 205 4.40 -7.16 -0.18
C ARG A 205 3.39 -7.22 -1.32
N CYS A 206 3.27 -6.15 -2.11
CA CYS A 206 2.38 -6.09 -3.26
C CYS A 206 2.97 -6.86 -4.45
N HIS A 207 2.10 -7.43 -5.29
CA HIS A 207 2.53 -8.03 -6.56
C HIS A 207 3.02 -6.94 -7.52
N ARG A 208 2.28 -5.84 -7.62
CA ARG A 208 2.62 -4.63 -8.37
C ARG A 208 2.18 -3.41 -7.58
N LEU A 209 2.78 -2.28 -7.86
CA LEU A 209 2.39 -1.03 -7.22
C LEU A 209 2.53 0.17 -8.14
N ALA A 210 1.73 1.20 -7.83
CA ALA A 210 1.85 2.54 -8.37
C ALA A 210 2.42 3.46 -7.27
N LEU A 211 3.57 4.08 -7.54
CA LEU A 211 4.18 5.06 -6.66
C LEU A 211 3.63 6.44 -7.00
N LEU A 212 2.93 7.05 -6.05
CA LEU A 212 2.23 8.32 -6.22
C LEU A 212 2.92 9.44 -5.45
N ARG A 213 2.93 10.64 -6.05
CA ARG A 213 3.36 11.88 -5.38
C ARG A 213 2.56 13.06 -5.94
N SER A 214 2.03 13.91 -5.07
CA SER A 214 1.30 15.14 -5.44
C SER A 214 0.23 14.90 -6.53
N GLY A 215 -0.52 13.81 -6.41
CA GLY A 215 -1.59 13.44 -7.34
C GLY A 215 -1.14 12.77 -8.63
N ARG A 216 0.15 12.58 -8.86
CA ARG A 216 0.71 12.02 -10.10
C ARG A 216 1.32 10.64 -9.89
N LEU A 217 1.29 9.83 -10.93
CA LEU A 217 1.98 8.56 -11.00
C LEU A 217 3.46 8.80 -11.34
N LEU A 218 4.36 8.39 -10.45
CA LEU A 218 5.80 8.43 -10.70
C LEU A 218 6.28 7.16 -11.41
N LEU A 219 5.94 6.01 -10.84
CA LEU A 219 6.37 4.68 -11.33
C LEU A 219 5.25 3.67 -11.09
N CYS A 220 5.15 2.67 -11.97
CA CYS A 220 4.24 1.54 -11.81
C CYS A 220 4.90 0.27 -12.34
N ASP A 221 5.17 -0.70 -11.45
CA ASP A 221 5.71 -2.02 -11.82
C ASP A 221 5.71 -2.96 -10.59
N THR A 222 6.33 -4.15 -10.70
CA THR A 222 6.62 -5.02 -9.56
C THR A 222 7.68 -4.38 -8.64
N PRO A 223 7.66 -4.64 -7.32
CA PRO A 223 8.67 -4.12 -6.40
C PRO A 223 10.11 -4.42 -6.86
N ALA A 224 10.36 -5.63 -7.34
CA ALA A 224 11.69 -6.04 -7.82
C ALA A 224 12.17 -5.22 -9.02
N ARG A 225 11.29 -4.99 -10.02
CA ARG A 225 11.63 -4.16 -11.19
C ARG A 225 11.82 -2.70 -10.83
N LEU A 226 11.03 -2.20 -9.89
CA LEU A 226 11.16 -0.83 -9.41
C LEU A 226 12.49 -0.62 -8.70
N LYS A 227 12.85 -1.50 -7.77
CA LYS A 227 14.17 -1.46 -7.09
C LYS A 227 15.34 -1.55 -8.07
N GLY A 228 15.20 -2.34 -9.14
CA GLY A 228 16.19 -2.43 -10.21
C GLY A 228 16.39 -1.14 -11.05
N ARG A 229 15.51 -0.14 -10.90
CA ARG A 229 15.68 1.18 -11.54
C ARG A 229 16.59 2.12 -10.73
N LEU A 230 16.90 1.78 -9.49
CA LEU A 230 17.84 2.56 -8.68
C LEU A 230 19.21 2.54 -9.35
N ARG A 231 19.78 3.73 -9.60
CA ARG A 231 21.14 3.86 -10.14
C ARG A 231 22.15 3.59 -9.03
N GLY A 232 23.20 2.84 -9.34
CA GLY A 232 24.24 2.51 -8.38
C GLY A 232 23.86 1.35 -7.46
N GLU A 233 24.48 1.29 -6.30
CA GLU A 233 24.35 0.23 -5.32
C GLU A 233 24.07 0.79 -3.92
N VAL A 234 23.41 0.04 -3.08
CA VAL A 234 23.13 0.47 -1.70
C VAL A 234 24.14 -0.16 -0.74
N VAL A 235 24.74 0.72 0.07
CA VAL A 235 25.65 0.35 1.14
C VAL A 235 25.07 0.83 2.47
N VAL A 236 24.93 -0.06 3.43
CA VAL A 236 24.45 0.27 4.77
C VAL A 236 25.62 0.43 5.73
N ALA A 237 25.70 1.59 6.35
CA ALA A 237 26.65 1.88 7.41
C ALA A 237 25.95 1.91 8.77
N THR A 238 26.46 1.11 9.73
CA THR A 238 26.01 1.15 11.13
C THR A 238 27.00 1.92 11.98
N SER A 239 26.46 2.75 12.89
CA SER A 239 27.30 3.61 13.74
C SER A 239 26.50 4.02 14.99
N PRO A 240 27.16 4.22 16.14
CA PRO A 240 26.54 4.87 17.30
C PRO A 240 26.17 6.34 17.03
N ARG A 241 26.67 6.94 15.92
CA ARG A 241 26.39 8.31 15.50
C ARG A 241 25.95 8.36 14.02
N PRO A 242 24.81 7.79 13.66
CA PRO A 242 24.43 7.62 12.26
C PRO A 242 24.22 8.96 11.52
N ARG A 243 23.76 10.01 12.22
CA ARG A 243 23.66 11.36 11.63
C ARG A 243 25.01 11.89 11.18
N ASN A 244 26.06 11.69 11.98
CA ASN A 244 27.41 12.15 11.64
C ASN A 244 27.95 11.38 10.41
N VAL A 245 27.65 10.09 10.29
CA VAL A 245 28.01 9.29 9.10
C VAL A 245 27.32 9.87 7.86
N ARG A 246 26.01 10.11 7.92
CA ARG A 246 25.28 10.72 6.81
C ARG A 246 25.88 12.06 6.40
N ASP A 247 26.08 12.95 7.37
CA ASP A 247 26.56 14.32 7.08
C ASP A 247 27.99 14.33 6.53
N ALA A 248 28.84 13.41 7.00
CA ALA A 248 30.22 13.27 6.50
C ALA A 248 30.30 12.68 5.07
N LEU A 249 29.37 11.77 4.74
CA LEU A 249 29.41 11.05 3.45
C LEU A 249 28.44 11.58 2.40
N ALA A 250 27.45 12.39 2.75
CA ALA A 250 26.42 12.87 1.82
C ALA A 250 26.98 13.60 0.57
N ARG A 251 28.20 14.14 0.68
CA ARG A 251 28.90 14.84 -0.42
C ARG A 251 30.19 14.17 -0.81
N ALA A 252 30.44 12.94 -0.35
CA ALA A 252 31.66 12.21 -0.71
C ALA A 252 31.62 11.80 -2.21
N PRO A 253 32.76 11.74 -2.88
CA PRO A 253 32.82 11.30 -4.27
C PRO A 253 32.21 9.91 -4.46
N GLY A 254 31.32 9.77 -5.46
CA GLY A 254 30.63 8.52 -5.77
C GLY A 254 29.41 8.21 -4.88
N VAL A 255 29.09 9.05 -3.90
CA VAL A 255 27.84 8.97 -3.14
C VAL A 255 26.76 9.74 -3.89
N LEU A 256 25.73 9.02 -4.34
CA LEU A 256 24.59 9.55 -5.08
C LEU A 256 23.47 10.02 -4.14
N GLY A 257 23.43 9.45 -2.92
CA GLY A 257 22.46 9.81 -1.90
C GLY A 257 22.79 9.18 -0.54
N ALA A 258 22.29 9.79 0.55
CA ALA A 258 22.48 9.30 1.90
C ALA A 258 21.20 9.46 2.70
N LEU A 259 20.61 8.33 3.15
CA LEU A 259 19.36 8.26 3.87
C LEU A 259 19.57 7.68 5.26
N LEU A 260 18.94 8.29 6.27
CA LEU A 260 18.90 7.75 7.63
C LEU A 260 17.69 6.82 7.74
N VAL A 261 17.94 5.52 7.95
CA VAL A 261 16.89 4.50 8.12
C VAL A 261 17.04 3.88 9.52
N GLY A 262 16.15 4.23 10.43
CA GLY A 262 16.26 3.81 11.83
C GLY A 262 17.58 4.24 12.46
N THR A 263 18.43 3.27 12.81
CA THR A 263 19.75 3.49 13.43
C THR A 263 20.91 3.31 12.44
N ALA A 264 20.63 3.10 11.17
CA ALA A 264 21.64 2.91 10.12
C ALA A 264 21.56 4.02 9.06
N VAL A 265 22.59 4.14 8.25
CA VAL A 265 22.64 5.03 7.10
C VAL A 265 22.73 4.20 5.83
N HIS A 266 21.74 4.36 4.97
CA HIS A 266 21.75 3.83 3.62
C HIS A 266 22.43 4.84 2.70
N LEU A 267 23.51 4.43 2.08
CA LEU A 267 24.25 5.21 1.11
C LEU A 267 23.98 4.62 -0.27
N ASN A 268 23.40 5.40 -1.16
CA ASN A 268 23.39 5.05 -2.57
C ASN A 268 24.70 5.48 -3.19
N VAL A 269 25.48 4.54 -3.72
CA VAL A 269 26.83 4.76 -4.25
C VAL A 269 26.87 4.32 -5.72
N ASP A 270 27.74 4.94 -6.51
CA ASP A 270 27.94 4.53 -7.91
C ASP A 270 28.52 3.10 -8.03
N ASP A 271 29.37 2.69 -7.07
CA ASP A 271 29.96 1.36 -6.99
C ASP A 271 30.28 1.00 -5.53
N ALA A 272 29.87 -0.18 -5.07
CA ALA A 272 30.16 -0.69 -3.72
C ALA A 272 31.66 -0.95 -3.48
N ALA A 273 32.49 -1.04 -4.51
CA ALA A 273 33.95 -1.09 -4.38
C ALA A 273 34.53 0.14 -3.66
N ARG A 274 33.75 1.23 -3.52
CA ARG A 274 34.14 2.42 -2.75
C ARG A 274 34.07 2.26 -1.23
N ILE A 275 33.54 1.17 -0.70
CA ILE A 275 33.43 0.95 0.76
C ILE A 275 34.74 1.29 1.49
N PRO A 276 35.95 0.84 1.04
CA PRO A 276 37.20 1.18 1.73
C PRO A 276 37.53 2.68 1.70
N GLU A 277 37.13 3.42 0.65
CA GLU A 277 37.30 4.86 0.55
C GLU A 277 36.40 5.61 1.53
N LEU A 278 35.13 5.20 1.58
CA LEU A 278 34.11 5.78 2.48
C LEU A 278 34.49 5.54 3.96
N GLN A 279 34.99 4.34 4.29
CA GLN A 279 35.49 4.04 5.63
C GLN A 279 36.69 4.93 6.00
N ARG A 280 37.63 5.14 5.08
CA ARG A 280 38.76 6.05 5.32
C ARG A 280 38.31 7.50 5.52
N ALA A 281 37.33 7.97 4.73
CA ALA A 281 36.76 9.30 4.89
C ALA A 281 36.10 9.47 6.29
N LEU A 282 35.36 8.48 6.79
CA LEU A 282 34.79 8.51 8.13
C LEU A 282 35.89 8.52 9.21
N ALA A 283 36.91 7.70 9.05
CA ALA A 283 38.05 7.66 9.99
C ALA A 283 38.78 9.03 10.03
N ALA A 284 39.00 9.65 8.89
CA ALA A 284 39.62 10.98 8.79
C ALA A 284 38.75 12.08 9.43
N ALA A 285 37.42 11.92 9.37
CA ALA A 285 36.46 12.83 10.02
C ALA A 285 36.24 12.53 11.51
N GLY A 286 36.87 11.50 12.08
CA GLY A 286 36.68 11.08 13.47
C GLY A 286 35.26 10.51 13.75
N VAL A 287 34.59 9.99 12.72
CA VAL A 287 33.23 9.43 12.84
C VAL A 287 33.32 7.91 12.96
N PRO A 288 32.89 7.32 14.09
CA PRO A 288 32.92 5.88 14.26
C PRO A 288 31.95 5.18 13.31
N CYS A 289 32.37 4.05 12.74
CA CYS A 289 31.56 3.19 11.89
C CYS A 289 31.80 1.73 12.31
N ASP A 290 30.77 1.05 12.76
CA ASP A 290 30.88 -0.34 13.26
C ASP A 290 30.91 -1.34 12.11
N SER A 291 30.11 -1.08 11.07
CA SER A 291 30.10 -1.91 9.85
C SER A 291 29.69 -1.07 8.63
N MET A 292 30.12 -1.52 7.45
CA MET A 292 29.68 -0.98 6.16
C MET A 292 29.61 -2.11 5.15
N LEU A 293 28.38 -2.42 4.70
CA LEU A 293 28.09 -3.60 3.88
C LEU A 293 27.18 -3.23 2.71
N ARG A 294 27.43 -3.84 1.55
CA ARG A 294 26.49 -3.81 0.42
C ARG A 294 25.24 -4.61 0.78
N VAL A 295 24.07 -4.04 0.46
CA VAL A 295 22.77 -4.69 0.64
C VAL A 295 21.91 -4.55 -0.62
N GLU A 296 20.84 -5.31 -0.71
CA GLU A 296 19.82 -5.09 -1.72
C GLU A 296 19.06 -3.78 -1.43
N ALA A 297 18.74 -3.03 -2.49
CA ALA A 297 17.95 -1.81 -2.39
C ALA A 297 16.56 -2.09 -1.83
N THR A 298 16.08 -1.20 -0.98
CA THR A 298 14.71 -1.21 -0.47
C THR A 298 13.81 -0.25 -1.27
N MET A 299 12.50 -0.34 -1.08
CA MET A 299 11.58 0.65 -1.65
C MET A 299 11.79 2.05 -1.08
N GLU A 300 12.35 2.18 0.14
CA GLU A 300 12.71 3.47 0.73
C GLU A 300 13.87 4.13 -0.02
N ASP A 301 14.90 3.35 -0.37
CA ASP A 301 16.05 3.83 -1.13
C ASP A 301 15.61 4.35 -2.52
N LEU A 302 14.76 3.58 -3.20
CA LEU A 302 14.20 3.99 -4.48
C LEU A 302 13.35 5.25 -4.36
N PHE A 303 12.45 5.30 -3.38
CA PHE A 303 11.53 6.43 -3.20
C PHE A 303 12.31 7.73 -3.02
N VAL A 304 13.31 7.74 -2.16
CA VAL A 304 14.14 8.94 -1.90
C VAL A 304 14.92 9.35 -3.15
N SER A 305 15.46 8.40 -3.91
CA SER A 305 16.17 8.69 -5.17
C SER A 305 15.25 9.35 -6.20
N VAL A 306 14.07 8.75 -6.46
CA VAL A 306 13.10 9.27 -7.46
C VAL A 306 12.53 10.63 -7.04
N VAL A 307 12.30 10.82 -5.75
CA VAL A 307 11.82 12.10 -5.21
C VAL A 307 12.87 13.19 -5.33
N GLY A 308 14.14 12.88 -5.03
CA GLY A 308 15.26 13.82 -5.14
C GLY A 308 15.52 14.24 -6.61
N GLU A 309 15.42 13.31 -7.56
CA GLU A 309 15.55 13.61 -8.99
C GLU A 309 14.42 14.53 -9.50
N ALA A 310 13.20 14.33 -9.02
CA ALA A 310 12.04 15.16 -9.40
C ALA A 310 12.13 16.60 -8.86
N GLU A 311 12.79 16.82 -7.72
CA GLU A 311 13.04 18.17 -7.16
C GLU A 311 14.20 18.87 -7.87
N GLY A 312 15.22 18.13 -8.30
CA GLY A 312 16.38 18.67 -9.03
C GLY A 312 16.09 19.05 -10.48
N SER A 313 15.04 18.51 -11.10
CA SER A 313 14.66 18.80 -12.49
C SER A 313 13.62 19.94 -12.64
N GLY A 314 13.18 20.55 -11.54
CA GLY A 314 12.20 21.65 -11.52
C GLY A 314 12.78 23.02 -11.14
N GLY A 315 14.12 23.17 -11.14
CA GLY A 315 14.84 24.42 -10.86
C GLY A 315 15.27 25.16 -12.12
#